data_873a135256eec901073a21697b8aa129
#
_entry.id   873a135256eec901073a21697b8aa129
#
_cell.length_a   1.000
_cell.length_b   1.000
_cell.length_c   1.000
_cell.angle_alpha   90.00
_cell.angle_beta   90.00
_cell.angle_gamma   90.00
#
_symmetry.space_group_name_H-M   'P 1'
#
loop_
_entity.id
_entity.type
_entity.pdbx_description
1 polymer ?
#
loop_
_entity_poly.entity_id
_entity_poly.type
_entity_poly.pdbx_seq_one_letter_code
_entity_poly.pdbx_strand_id
1 'polypeptide(L)'
;MRRGDVYWVDLEPTRGSEANKVRPAVIVSNDAANRAADRTGRGIVTVVPVTSNVTRVLPFQVLLPAAESGLSTDSKAQAEQVRAVASDRLHGRIGELPAQTMKQLDDALRLHLAL
;
A
#
# COMPACT_ATOMS: atom_id res chain seq x y z
N MET A 1 1.93 2.34 13.17
CA MET A 1 1.52 1.65 11.93
C MET A 1 2.06 0.23 11.92
N ARG A 2 1.37 -0.65 11.24
CA ARG A 2 1.76 -2.05 11.10
C ARG A 2 1.77 -2.44 9.64
N ARG A 3 2.58 -3.44 9.31
CA ARG A 3 2.54 -4.05 7.98
C ARG A 3 1.14 -4.59 7.71
N GLY A 4 0.54 -4.22 6.60
CA GLY A 4 -0.84 -4.56 6.26
C GLY A 4 -1.86 -3.47 6.55
N ASP A 5 -1.51 -2.45 7.31
CA ASP A 5 -2.37 -1.28 7.48
C ASP A 5 -2.54 -0.54 6.17
N VAL A 6 -3.72 0.05 5.98
CA VAL A 6 -4.05 0.89 4.82
C VAL A 6 -4.15 2.33 5.31
N TYR A 7 -3.38 3.21 4.66
CA TYR A 7 -3.34 4.64 4.99
C TYR A 7 -3.59 5.49 3.75
N TRP A 8 -4.08 6.70 3.96
CA TRP A 8 -4.00 7.75 2.96
C TRP A 8 -2.55 8.21 2.85
N VAL A 9 -2.01 8.22 1.63
CA VAL A 9 -0.61 8.60 1.38
C VAL A 9 -0.56 9.62 0.27
N ASP A 10 0.21 10.70 0.50
CA ASP A 10 0.51 11.69 -0.53
C ASP A 10 1.64 11.18 -1.41
N LEU A 11 1.34 10.91 -2.66
CA LEU A 11 2.27 10.33 -3.61
C LEU A 11 2.91 11.37 -4.54
N GLU A 12 2.54 12.64 -4.43
CA GLU A 12 3.13 13.71 -5.24
C GLU A 12 4.50 14.14 -4.71
N PRO A 13 5.44 14.60 -5.57
CA PRO A 13 5.34 14.65 -7.03
C PRO A 13 5.61 13.31 -7.71
N THR A 14 4.97 13.09 -8.86
CA THR A 14 5.13 11.85 -9.64
C THR A 14 5.33 12.17 -11.12
N ARG A 15 5.69 11.15 -11.90
CA ARG A 15 5.87 11.26 -13.36
C ARG A 15 5.15 10.15 -14.10
N GLY A 16 4.56 10.50 -15.24
CA GLY A 16 3.98 9.53 -16.18
C GLY A 16 2.95 8.64 -15.54
N SER A 17 3.14 7.33 -15.66
CA SER A 17 2.21 6.31 -15.18
C SER A 17 2.34 6.01 -13.70
N GLU A 18 3.20 6.71 -12.96
CA GLU A 18 3.31 6.51 -11.53
C GLU A 18 1.98 6.85 -10.84
N ALA A 19 1.62 6.07 -9.83
CA ALA A 19 0.47 6.37 -8.98
C ALA A 19 0.67 7.76 -8.37
N ASN A 20 -0.36 8.61 -8.42
CA ASN A 20 -0.28 10.02 -8.06
C ASN A 20 -1.37 10.43 -7.07
N LYS A 21 -1.34 11.71 -6.66
CA LYS A 21 -2.30 12.32 -5.74
C LYS A 21 -2.22 11.70 -4.35
N VAL A 22 -3.20 12.02 -3.52
CA VAL A 22 -3.40 11.36 -2.23
C VAL A 22 -4.28 10.14 -2.49
N ARG A 23 -3.76 8.96 -2.21
CA ARG A 23 -4.43 7.69 -2.48
C ARG A 23 -4.29 6.76 -1.28
N PRO A 24 -5.16 5.77 -1.16
CA PRO A 24 -4.91 4.68 -0.22
C PRO A 24 -3.64 3.94 -0.64
N ALA A 25 -2.90 3.46 0.35
CA ALA A 25 -1.75 2.59 0.11
C ALA A 25 -1.59 1.62 1.27
N VAL A 26 -1.07 0.45 0.99
CA VAL A 26 -0.83 -0.60 1.99
C VAL A 26 0.60 -0.50 2.47
N ILE A 27 0.78 -0.50 3.79
CA ILE A 27 2.12 -0.54 4.41
C ILE A 27 2.68 -1.94 4.22
N VAL A 28 3.83 -2.06 3.56
CA VAL A 28 4.49 -3.35 3.32
C VAL A 28 5.88 -3.46 3.91
N SER A 29 6.44 -2.36 4.43
CA SER A 29 7.70 -2.41 5.18
C SER A 29 7.54 -3.23 6.46
N ASN A 30 8.65 -3.79 6.96
CA ASN A 30 8.62 -4.61 8.16
C ASN A 30 8.26 -3.77 9.39
N ASP A 31 7.76 -4.44 10.44
CA ASP A 31 7.25 -3.74 11.61
C ASP A 31 8.34 -3.07 12.44
N ALA A 32 9.58 -3.53 12.38
CA ALA A 32 10.69 -2.83 13.04
C ALA A 32 10.91 -1.45 12.42
N ALA A 33 10.92 -1.35 11.09
CA ALA A 33 11.02 -0.07 10.39
C ALA A 33 9.81 0.81 10.65
N ASN A 34 8.61 0.21 10.67
CA ASN A 34 7.37 0.94 10.93
C ASN A 34 7.36 1.53 12.34
N ARG A 35 7.78 0.75 13.34
CA ARG A 35 7.88 1.23 14.73
C ARG A 35 8.92 2.35 14.88
N ALA A 36 10.04 2.22 14.18
CA ALA A 36 11.07 3.27 14.22
C ALA A 36 10.53 4.59 13.64
N ALA A 37 9.80 4.52 12.53
CA ALA A 37 9.18 5.70 11.93
C ALA A 37 8.15 6.34 12.87
N ASP A 38 7.31 5.52 13.52
CA ASP A 38 6.33 6.03 14.50
C ASP A 38 7.02 6.69 15.71
N ARG A 39 8.07 6.07 16.22
CA ARG A 39 8.78 6.56 17.40
C ARG A 39 9.47 7.89 17.15
N THR A 40 10.07 8.06 15.99
CA THR A 40 10.86 9.25 15.67
C THR A 40 10.04 10.35 15.00
N GLY A 41 8.84 10.03 14.50
CA GLY A 41 8.01 10.94 13.71
C GLY A 41 8.59 11.21 12.33
N ARG A 42 9.64 10.49 11.94
CA ARG A 42 10.30 10.62 10.64
C ARG A 42 10.93 9.29 10.27
N GLY A 43 11.20 9.12 9.01
CA GLY A 43 11.80 7.89 8.50
C GLY A 43 11.19 7.53 7.16
N ILE A 44 11.60 6.39 6.65
CA ILE A 44 11.15 5.89 5.35
C ILE A 44 10.37 4.60 5.59
N VAL A 45 9.19 4.51 5.00
CA VAL A 45 8.39 3.29 4.99
C VAL A 45 8.12 2.91 3.53
N THR A 46 7.74 1.65 3.32
CA THR A 46 7.46 1.15 1.97
C THR A 46 5.97 0.89 1.85
N VAL A 47 5.40 1.35 0.75
CA VAL A 47 3.96 1.27 0.51
C VAL A 47 3.65 0.71 -0.87
N VAL A 48 2.48 0.10 -0.99
CA VAL A 48 1.90 -0.33 -2.28
C VAL A 48 0.65 0.52 -2.51
N PRO A 49 0.65 1.39 -3.54
CA PRO A 49 -0.51 2.20 -3.87
C PRO A 49 -1.72 1.37 -4.26
N VAL A 50 -2.89 1.92 -3.99
CA VAL A 50 -4.19 1.31 -4.25
C VAL A 50 -4.99 2.19 -5.20
N THR A 51 -5.69 1.59 -6.15
CA THR A 51 -6.59 2.29 -7.07
C THR A 51 -7.98 1.67 -7.04
N SER A 52 -9.01 2.49 -7.23
CA SER A 52 -10.38 2.02 -7.35
C SER A 52 -10.72 1.52 -8.76
N ASN A 53 -9.83 1.64 -9.71
CA ASN A 53 -10.03 1.10 -11.05
C ASN A 53 -9.74 -0.40 -11.04
N VAL A 54 -10.80 -1.21 -10.95
CA VAL A 54 -10.71 -2.67 -10.91
C VAL A 54 -11.17 -3.33 -12.20
N THR A 55 -11.27 -2.57 -13.29
CA THR A 55 -11.67 -3.10 -14.60
C THR A 55 -10.78 -4.29 -15.00
N ARG A 56 -9.52 -4.24 -14.63
CA ARG A 56 -8.55 -5.28 -14.90
C ARG A 56 -7.65 -5.48 -13.68
N VAL A 57 -7.50 -6.72 -13.24
CA VAL A 57 -6.59 -7.07 -12.14
C VAL A 57 -5.53 -7.99 -12.71
N LEU A 58 -4.30 -7.50 -12.80
CA LEU A 58 -3.18 -8.23 -13.38
C LEU A 58 -2.56 -9.19 -12.33
N PRO A 59 -1.75 -10.19 -12.76
CA PRO A 59 -1.19 -11.17 -11.81
C PRO A 59 -0.34 -10.57 -10.68
N PHE A 60 0.27 -9.41 -10.91
CA PHE A 60 1.05 -8.67 -9.89
C PHE A 60 0.20 -7.64 -9.15
N GLN A 61 -1.12 -7.78 -9.19
CA GLN A 61 -2.05 -6.91 -8.47
C GLN A 61 -3.00 -7.77 -7.64
N VAL A 62 -3.59 -7.18 -6.61
CA VAL A 62 -4.45 -7.90 -5.67
C VAL A 62 -5.76 -7.14 -5.49
N LEU A 63 -6.89 -7.81 -5.72
CA LEU A 63 -8.20 -7.25 -5.44
C LEU A 63 -8.38 -7.08 -3.93
N LEU A 64 -8.85 -5.91 -3.54
CA LEU A 64 -9.14 -5.55 -2.14
C LEU A 64 -10.63 -5.26 -2.03
N PRO A 65 -11.46 -6.23 -1.62
CA PRO A 65 -12.88 -5.96 -1.41
C PRO A 65 -13.08 -4.90 -0.33
N ALA A 66 -13.99 -3.97 -0.56
CA ALA A 66 -14.29 -2.88 0.39
C ALA A 66 -14.64 -3.44 1.78
N ALA A 67 -15.43 -4.52 1.82
CA ALA A 67 -15.88 -5.12 3.07
C ALA A 67 -14.74 -5.67 3.94
N GLU A 68 -13.58 -5.94 3.37
CA GLU A 68 -12.44 -6.57 4.06
C GLU A 68 -11.29 -5.61 4.34
N SER A 69 -11.30 -4.42 3.74
CA SER A 69 -10.14 -3.53 3.74
C SER A 69 -10.36 -2.22 4.46
N GLY A 70 -11.60 -1.88 4.75
CA GLY A 70 -11.97 -0.55 5.26
C GLY A 70 -12.08 0.52 4.18
N LEU A 71 -11.82 0.17 2.92
CA LEU A 71 -11.98 1.09 1.79
C LEU A 71 -13.48 1.31 1.48
N SER A 72 -13.81 2.46 0.90
CA SER A 72 -15.19 2.80 0.58
C SER A 72 -15.74 2.06 -0.63
N THR A 73 -14.86 1.54 -1.48
CA THR A 73 -15.22 0.80 -2.70
C THR A 73 -14.19 -0.28 -2.97
N ASP A 74 -14.57 -1.30 -3.73
CA ASP A 74 -13.64 -2.32 -4.16
C ASP A 74 -12.48 -1.68 -4.93
N SER A 75 -11.27 -2.12 -4.61
CA SER A 75 -10.05 -1.53 -5.11
C SER A 75 -9.03 -2.62 -5.41
N LYS A 76 -7.89 -2.25 -5.94
CA LYS A 76 -6.78 -3.19 -6.11
C LYS A 76 -5.46 -2.58 -5.64
N ALA A 77 -4.63 -3.41 -5.04
CA ALA A 77 -3.25 -3.06 -4.70
C ALA A 77 -2.35 -3.28 -5.90
N GLN A 78 -1.54 -2.30 -6.21
CA GLN A 78 -0.66 -2.29 -7.39
C GLN A 78 0.78 -2.57 -6.95
N ALA A 79 1.16 -3.85 -6.87
CA ALA A 79 2.51 -4.21 -6.43
C ALA A 79 3.59 -3.62 -7.35
N GLU A 80 3.28 -3.42 -8.63
CA GLU A 80 4.21 -2.78 -9.56
C GLU A 80 4.49 -1.31 -9.26
N GLN A 81 3.70 -0.70 -8.38
CA GLN A 81 3.87 0.68 -7.94
C GLN A 81 4.55 0.78 -6.57
N VAL A 82 5.06 -0.33 -6.04
CA VAL A 82 5.72 -0.34 -4.72
C VAL A 82 6.80 0.73 -4.66
N ARG A 83 6.80 1.50 -3.57
CA ARG A 83 7.74 2.60 -3.42
C ARG A 83 8.00 2.94 -1.96
N ALA A 84 9.17 3.52 -1.72
CA ALA A 84 9.50 4.12 -0.44
C ALA A 84 8.94 5.54 -0.36
N VAL A 85 8.41 5.90 0.79
CA VAL A 85 7.93 7.26 1.06
C VAL A 85 8.39 7.71 2.43
N ALA A 86 8.58 9.02 2.59
CA ALA A 86 8.78 9.59 3.92
C ALA A 86 7.52 9.38 4.77
N SER A 87 7.69 9.04 6.04
CA SER A 87 6.55 8.72 6.91
C SER A 87 5.60 9.89 7.11
N ASP A 88 6.05 11.13 6.93
CA ASP A 88 5.18 12.31 7.01
C ASP A 88 4.24 12.48 5.83
N ARG A 89 4.39 11.65 4.79
CA ARG A 89 3.42 11.59 3.69
C ARG A 89 2.19 10.77 4.01
N LEU A 90 2.19 10.02 5.13
CA LEU A 90 1.04 9.27 5.60
C LEU A 90 0.10 10.20 6.35
N HIS A 91 -1.20 10.07 6.05
CA HIS A 91 -2.25 10.86 6.72
C HIS A 91 -3.10 9.96 7.60
N GLY A 92 -4.38 9.78 7.34
CA GLY A 92 -5.25 8.98 8.18
C GLY A 92 -5.19 7.48 7.90
N ARG A 93 -5.31 6.66 8.94
CA ARG A 93 -5.46 5.22 8.79
C ARG A 93 -6.87 4.91 8.28
N ILE A 94 -6.96 4.05 7.27
CA ILE A 94 -8.24 3.63 6.68
C ILE A 94 -8.70 2.31 7.28
N GLY A 95 -7.79 1.34 7.40
CA GLY A 95 -8.11 0.01 7.89
C GLY A 95 -6.87 -0.89 7.84
N GLU A 96 -7.12 -2.19 7.79
CA GLU A 96 -6.04 -3.17 7.65
C GLU A 96 -6.51 -4.30 6.74
N LEU A 97 -5.57 -4.97 6.09
CA LEU A 97 -5.87 -6.11 5.25
C LEU A 97 -5.89 -7.39 6.09
N PRO A 98 -6.83 -8.32 5.80
CA PRO A 98 -6.78 -9.65 6.42
C PRO A 98 -5.47 -10.37 6.07
N ALA A 99 -5.06 -11.30 6.92
CA ALA A 99 -3.84 -12.10 6.72
C ALA A 99 -3.81 -12.79 5.35
N GLN A 100 -4.95 -13.31 4.91
CA GLN A 100 -5.07 -13.99 3.62
C GLN A 100 -4.78 -13.03 2.45
N THR A 101 -5.30 -11.81 2.53
CA THR A 101 -5.08 -10.78 1.50
C THR A 101 -3.61 -10.31 1.52
N MET A 102 -3.02 -10.18 2.72
CA MET A 102 -1.60 -9.85 2.82
C MET A 102 -0.71 -10.93 2.20
N LYS A 103 -1.08 -12.21 2.35
CA LYS A 103 -0.36 -13.30 1.68
C LYS A 103 -0.42 -13.16 0.16
N GLN A 104 -1.57 -12.80 -0.38
CA GLN A 104 -1.73 -12.55 -1.81
C GLN A 104 -0.86 -11.38 -2.26
N LEU A 105 -0.78 -10.32 -1.46
CA LEU A 105 0.07 -9.18 -1.77
C LEU A 105 1.55 -9.54 -1.69
N ASP A 106 1.94 -10.34 -0.71
CA ASP A 106 3.32 -10.84 -0.63
C ASP A 106 3.69 -11.63 -1.89
N ASP A 107 2.79 -12.48 -2.37
CA ASP A 107 3.02 -13.25 -3.60
C ASP A 107 3.12 -12.34 -4.83
N ALA A 108 2.28 -11.31 -4.91
CA ALA A 108 2.32 -10.33 -5.99
C ALA A 108 3.64 -9.55 -5.98
N LEU A 109 4.14 -9.17 -4.79
CA LEU A 109 5.44 -8.52 -4.65
C LEU A 109 6.59 -9.44 -5.06
N ARG A 110 6.53 -10.72 -4.67
CA ARG A 110 7.53 -11.71 -5.10
C ARG A 110 7.56 -11.84 -6.61
N LEU A 111 6.39 -11.89 -7.22
CA LEU A 111 6.28 -11.97 -8.67
C LEU A 111 6.89 -10.73 -9.34
N HIS A 112 6.48 -9.55 -8.92
CA HIS A 112 6.95 -8.30 -9.52
C HIS A 112 8.45 -8.08 -9.33
N LEU A 113 8.96 -8.37 -8.15
CA LEU A 113 10.38 -8.16 -7.80
C LEU A 113 11.26 -9.36 -8.12
N ALA A 114 10.70 -10.44 -8.61
CA ALA A 114 11.41 -11.69 -8.93
C ALA A 114 12.14 -12.29 -7.71
N LEU A 115 11.48 -12.28 -6.58
CA LEU A 115 12.01 -12.83 -5.34
C LEU A 115 11.67 -14.32 -5.17
#